data_4a348623636056788442a4cbfa888a2d
#
_entry.id   4a348623636056788442a4cbfa888a2d
#
_cell.length_a   1.000
_cell.length_b   1.000
_cell.length_c   1.000
_cell.angle_alpha   90.00
_cell.angle_beta   90.00
_cell.angle_gamma   90.00
#
_symmetry.space_group_name_H-M   'P 1'
#
loop_
_entity.id
_entity.type
_entity.pdbx_description
1 polymer ?
#
loop_
_entity_poly.entity_id
_entity_poly.type
_entity_poly.pdbx_seq_one_letter_code
_entity_poly.pdbx_strand_id
1 'polypeptide(L)'
;MGMAYTSLIPDSRPGRMSASASPMPQIAARMADIAPFHVMELLTRARELEAQGRSIIHMEVGEPDFGTPEPVLEAAARFLRGGQVHYTPALGIPQLREAIAGFYRTRYGVGIAPQRVIVTSGASGALLLALGVLVDPGDEFLLGDPGYPCNRHFVRVFEGVPRALPVSAASDYQPTVDQVGAAWSTRTKGVMVASPANPTGTLMPGSTLAALAGLARQRGGALIVDEIYHGLTYGCEAETALGIADDAFIVNSFSKYFGMTGWRLGWLIAPDRYVRDIEKLAQNLYISPSTPAQHAALAAFRPETIAILEQRRAEFEARRDVLLPALRRIGFDIGAEPRGAFYLYAGIGAFGIDSSTLAHRLIEEAGVAVTPGLDFGTNAPERHVRFAYTTGRERLEEGAERIARLLERG
;
A
#
# COMPACT_ATOMS: atom_id res chain seq x y z
N MET A 1 53.85 -34.06 61.11
CA MET A 1 54.29 -34.92 60.02
C MET A 1 53.25 -34.94 58.93
N GLY A 2 53.41 -34.14 57.94
CA GLY A 2 52.47 -34.02 56.80
C GLY A 2 53.30 -33.83 55.55
N MET A 3 53.38 -34.89 54.71
CA MET A 3 54.10 -34.86 53.46
C MET A 3 53.31 -34.15 52.40
N ALA A 4 53.86 -33.14 51.77
CA ALA A 4 53.36 -32.46 50.59
C ALA A 4 53.67 -33.32 49.35
N TYR A 5 52.61 -33.67 48.59
CA TYR A 5 52.74 -34.24 47.23
C TYR A 5 52.65 -33.14 46.22
N THR A 6 53.74 -32.81 45.57
CA THR A 6 53.80 -31.96 44.38
C THR A 6 53.56 -32.84 43.17
N SER A 7 52.39 -32.68 42.50
CA SER A 7 52.09 -33.31 41.21
C SER A 7 52.45 -32.33 40.08
N LEU A 8 53.44 -32.64 39.31
CA LEU A 8 53.75 -32.00 38.01
C LEU A 8 52.76 -32.51 36.98
N ILE A 9 51.81 -31.62 36.55
CA ILE A 9 50.98 -31.86 35.37
C ILE A 9 51.57 -30.99 34.25
N PRO A 10 51.93 -31.56 33.08
CA PRO A 10 52.36 -30.76 31.94
C PRO A 10 51.18 -30.04 31.34
N ASP A 11 51.30 -28.71 31.18
CA ASP A 11 50.32 -27.82 30.55
C ASP A 11 50.31 -28.05 29.01
N SER A 12 49.55 -29.06 28.54
CA SER A 12 49.25 -29.26 27.13
C SER A 12 47.95 -28.55 26.78
N ARG A 13 48.00 -27.22 26.55
CA ARG A 13 46.91 -26.52 25.88
C ARG A 13 46.90 -26.93 24.42
N PRO A 14 45.84 -27.60 23.91
CA PRO A 14 45.70 -27.79 22.48
C PRO A 14 45.52 -26.42 21.82
N GLY A 15 46.35 -26.15 20.81
CA GLY A 15 46.23 -24.94 20.00
C GLY A 15 44.77 -24.76 19.54
N ARG A 16 44.22 -23.57 19.73
CA ARG A 16 42.93 -23.17 19.13
C ARG A 16 43.10 -23.34 17.63
N MET A 17 42.60 -24.44 17.09
CA MET A 17 42.29 -24.53 15.67
C MET A 17 41.33 -23.39 15.38
N SER A 18 41.77 -22.43 14.59
CA SER A 18 40.93 -21.43 13.95
C SER A 18 39.86 -22.21 13.18
N ALA A 19 38.68 -22.30 13.73
CA ALA A 19 37.52 -22.77 13.00
C ALA A 19 37.34 -21.82 11.82
N SER A 20 37.73 -22.24 10.62
CA SER A 20 37.36 -21.54 9.39
C SER A 20 35.84 -21.46 9.41
N ALA A 21 35.28 -20.24 9.55
CA ALA A 21 33.85 -20.03 9.48
C ALA A 21 33.38 -20.66 8.16
N SER A 22 32.48 -21.64 8.25
CA SER A 22 31.85 -22.21 7.07
C SER A 22 31.27 -21.08 6.23
N PRO A 23 31.47 -21.05 4.91
CA PRO A 23 30.97 -19.99 4.06
C PRO A 23 29.47 -19.93 4.20
N MET A 24 28.95 -18.81 4.74
CA MET A 24 27.51 -18.54 4.82
C MET A 24 26.98 -18.29 3.42
N PRO A 25 25.74 -18.75 3.10
CA PRO A 25 25.12 -18.42 1.85
C PRO A 25 25.03 -16.90 1.66
N GLN A 26 25.35 -16.42 0.47
CA GLN A 26 25.23 -15.00 0.16
C GLN A 26 23.77 -14.60 0.02
N ILE A 27 23.43 -13.41 0.53
CA ILE A 27 22.11 -12.80 0.34
C ILE A 27 21.94 -12.46 -1.14
N ALA A 28 20.74 -12.72 -1.70
CA ALA A 28 20.45 -12.41 -3.10
C ALA A 28 20.69 -10.92 -3.40
N ALA A 29 21.35 -10.62 -4.51
CA ALA A 29 21.78 -9.27 -4.87
C ALA A 29 20.62 -8.25 -4.89
N ARG A 30 19.41 -8.68 -5.32
CA ARG A 30 18.21 -7.82 -5.33
C ARG A 30 17.83 -7.25 -3.98
N MET A 31 18.26 -7.86 -2.86
CA MET A 31 17.94 -7.36 -1.52
C MET A 31 18.63 -6.03 -1.20
N ALA A 32 19.71 -5.69 -1.90
CA ALA A 32 20.35 -4.38 -1.78
C ALA A 32 19.44 -3.24 -2.30
N ASP A 33 18.51 -3.55 -3.18
CA ASP A 33 17.58 -2.57 -3.79
C ASP A 33 16.22 -2.52 -3.08
N ILE A 34 16.00 -3.38 -2.07
CA ILE A 34 14.75 -3.43 -1.31
C ILE A 34 14.97 -2.76 0.04
N ALA A 35 14.46 -1.54 0.16
CA ALA A 35 14.56 -0.76 1.39
C ALA A 35 13.45 -1.10 2.40
N PRO A 36 13.69 -1.02 3.71
CA PRO A 36 12.64 -1.04 4.71
C PRO A 36 11.75 0.20 4.61
N PHE A 37 10.59 0.16 5.25
CA PHE A 37 9.72 1.33 5.39
C PHE A 37 10.14 2.19 6.57
N HIS A 38 10.39 3.49 6.35
CA HIS A 38 10.64 4.45 7.43
C HIS A 38 9.41 4.62 8.34
N VAL A 39 8.19 4.52 7.80
CA VAL A 39 6.97 4.57 8.61
C VAL A 39 6.93 3.49 9.70
N MET A 40 7.54 2.32 9.48
CA MET A 40 7.58 1.26 10.50
C MET A 40 8.54 1.59 11.65
N GLU A 41 9.63 2.30 11.37
CA GLU A 41 10.55 2.81 12.40
C GLU A 41 9.85 3.87 13.26
N LEU A 42 9.12 4.79 12.63
CA LEU A 42 8.32 5.81 13.31
C LEU A 42 7.20 5.20 14.16
N LEU A 43 6.51 4.18 13.65
CA LEU A 43 5.49 3.45 14.42
C LEU A 43 6.10 2.75 15.65
N THR A 44 7.27 2.14 15.49
CA THR A 44 8.00 1.54 16.62
C THR A 44 8.36 2.61 17.65
N ARG A 45 8.89 3.74 17.20
CA ARG A 45 9.23 4.86 18.07
C ARG A 45 8.00 5.45 18.79
N ALA A 46 6.88 5.60 18.07
CA ALA A 46 5.62 6.05 18.67
C ALA A 46 5.18 5.15 19.83
N ARG A 47 5.21 3.83 19.62
CA ARG A 47 4.87 2.84 20.66
C ARG A 47 5.82 2.87 21.87
N GLU A 48 7.11 3.10 21.66
CA GLU A 48 8.07 3.27 22.74
C GLU A 48 7.73 4.50 23.60
N LEU A 49 7.37 5.61 22.97
CA LEU A 49 6.98 6.84 23.65
C LEU A 49 5.65 6.67 24.41
N GLU A 50 4.69 5.97 23.82
CA GLU A 50 3.42 5.62 24.48
C GLU A 50 3.65 4.72 25.71
N ALA A 51 4.56 3.74 25.61
CA ALA A 51 4.94 2.90 26.74
C ALA A 51 5.59 3.69 27.90
N GLN A 52 6.16 4.87 27.60
CA GLN A 52 6.68 5.84 28.58
C GLN A 52 5.60 6.80 29.12
N GLY A 53 4.33 6.61 28.74
CA GLY A 53 3.19 7.42 29.16
C GLY A 53 2.96 8.70 28.35
N ARG A 54 3.62 8.86 27.20
CA ARG A 54 3.39 10.02 26.32
C ARG A 54 2.15 9.80 25.45
N SER A 55 1.38 10.87 25.26
CA SER A 55 0.25 10.88 24.33
C SER A 55 0.76 11.15 22.91
N ILE A 56 0.70 10.15 22.02
CA ILE A 56 1.05 10.27 20.62
C ILE A 56 -0.20 10.33 19.75
N ILE A 57 -0.18 11.20 18.74
CA ILE A 57 -1.24 11.29 17.72
C ILE A 57 -0.70 10.68 16.45
N HIS A 58 -1.31 9.56 16.04
CA HIS A 58 -0.89 8.80 14.88
C HIS A 58 -1.47 9.38 13.59
N MET A 59 -0.61 9.92 12.73
CA MET A 59 -0.91 10.38 11.37
C MET A 59 0.08 9.79 10.36
N GLU A 60 0.82 8.73 10.72
CA GLU A 60 1.82 8.08 9.86
C GLU A 60 1.28 6.84 9.17
N VAL A 61 0.44 6.04 9.85
CA VAL A 61 0.00 4.75 9.33
C VAL A 61 -1.23 4.89 8.42
N GLY A 62 -1.13 4.32 7.24
CA GLY A 62 -2.22 4.25 6.27
C GLY A 62 -3.19 3.08 6.52
N GLU A 63 -3.77 3.00 7.71
CA GLU A 63 -4.72 1.96 8.10
C GLU A 63 -5.97 2.61 8.72
N PRO A 64 -7.19 2.28 8.23
CA PRO A 64 -8.43 2.72 8.86
C PRO A 64 -8.47 2.32 10.34
N ASP A 65 -8.84 3.26 11.22
CA ASP A 65 -9.01 3.03 12.67
C ASP A 65 -10.33 2.31 13.04
N PHE A 66 -11.19 2.10 12.06
CA PHE A 66 -12.44 1.35 12.24
C PHE A 66 -12.17 -0.15 12.26
N GLY A 67 -12.77 -0.86 13.20
CA GLY A 67 -12.76 -2.32 13.21
C GLY A 67 -13.46 -2.94 11.99
N THR A 68 -13.26 -4.23 11.78
CA THR A 68 -14.02 -4.97 10.75
C THR A 68 -15.53 -4.82 11.00
N PRO A 69 -16.37 -4.58 9.96
CA PRO A 69 -17.82 -4.48 10.13
C PRO A 69 -18.43 -5.73 10.77
N GLU A 70 -19.38 -5.53 11.69
CA GLU A 70 -19.98 -6.64 12.45
C GLU A 70 -20.56 -7.76 11.57
N PRO A 71 -21.28 -7.50 10.47
CA PRO A 71 -21.78 -8.59 9.60
C PRO A 71 -20.67 -9.48 9.03
N VAL A 72 -19.46 -8.91 8.83
CA VAL A 72 -18.27 -9.66 8.34
C VAL A 72 -17.72 -10.53 9.46
N LEU A 73 -17.61 -10.00 10.69
CA LEU A 73 -17.18 -10.75 11.89
C LEU A 73 -18.12 -11.92 12.17
N GLU A 74 -19.44 -11.70 12.14
CA GLU A 74 -20.43 -12.75 12.32
C GLU A 74 -20.33 -13.84 11.25
N ALA A 75 -20.13 -13.47 9.98
CA ALA A 75 -19.95 -14.42 8.88
C ALA A 75 -18.71 -15.29 9.09
N ALA A 76 -17.59 -14.68 9.51
CA ALA A 76 -16.37 -15.39 9.84
C ALA A 76 -16.58 -16.36 11.02
N ALA A 77 -17.17 -15.89 12.09
CA ALA A 77 -17.43 -16.70 13.29
C ALA A 77 -18.35 -17.90 12.98
N ARG A 78 -19.36 -17.71 12.14
CA ARG A 78 -20.27 -18.77 11.69
C ARG A 78 -19.53 -19.81 10.87
N PHE A 79 -18.71 -19.38 9.90
CA PHE A 79 -17.90 -20.25 9.07
C PHE A 79 -16.93 -21.09 9.91
N LEU A 80 -16.17 -20.46 10.82
CA LEU A 80 -15.18 -21.12 11.66
C LEU A 80 -15.82 -22.17 12.59
N ARG A 81 -17.01 -21.89 13.14
CA ARG A 81 -17.75 -22.86 13.96
C ARG A 81 -18.14 -24.13 13.20
N GLY A 82 -18.28 -24.04 11.86
CA GLY A 82 -18.54 -25.21 10.99
C GLY A 82 -17.34 -26.13 10.86
N GLY A 83 -16.13 -25.70 11.18
CA GLY A 83 -14.90 -26.50 11.21
C GLY A 83 -14.37 -26.93 9.82
N GLN A 84 -15.05 -26.58 8.73
CA GLN A 84 -14.70 -27.01 7.35
C GLN A 84 -13.72 -26.01 6.70
N VAL A 85 -12.52 -25.89 7.27
CA VAL A 85 -11.48 -24.98 6.79
C VAL A 85 -10.48 -25.76 5.93
N HIS A 86 -10.78 -25.87 4.62
CA HIS A 86 -9.98 -26.59 3.64
C HIS A 86 -9.43 -25.64 2.57
N TYR A 87 -8.54 -26.13 1.72
CA TYR A 87 -8.08 -25.37 0.55
C TYR A 87 -9.26 -25.04 -0.39
N THR A 88 -9.21 -23.86 -0.97
CA THR A 88 -10.12 -23.43 -2.02
C THR A 88 -9.42 -23.45 -3.39
N PRO A 89 -10.13 -23.25 -4.51
CA PRO A 89 -9.47 -22.99 -5.79
C PRO A 89 -8.48 -21.83 -5.69
N ALA A 90 -7.39 -21.90 -6.44
CA ALA A 90 -6.33 -20.89 -6.41
C ALA A 90 -6.81 -19.47 -6.77
N LEU A 91 -7.81 -19.40 -7.67
CA LEU A 91 -8.44 -18.12 -8.04
C LEU A 91 -9.52 -17.65 -7.06
N GLY A 92 -9.72 -18.36 -5.95
CA GLY A 92 -10.75 -18.08 -4.96
C GLY A 92 -12.08 -18.82 -5.19
N ILE A 93 -12.96 -18.78 -4.18
CA ILE A 93 -14.27 -19.44 -4.25
C ILE A 93 -15.16 -18.76 -5.30
N PRO A 94 -15.93 -19.54 -6.11
CA PRO A 94 -16.79 -18.99 -7.16
C PRO A 94 -17.74 -17.92 -6.66
N GLN A 95 -18.36 -18.14 -5.50
CA GLN A 95 -19.32 -17.22 -4.89
C GLN A 95 -18.70 -15.82 -4.62
N LEU A 96 -17.44 -15.75 -4.19
CA LEU A 96 -16.79 -14.47 -3.94
C LEU A 96 -16.41 -13.77 -5.26
N ARG A 97 -15.97 -14.52 -6.26
CA ARG A 97 -15.69 -13.98 -7.60
C ARG A 97 -16.95 -13.41 -8.26
N GLU A 98 -18.09 -14.09 -8.11
CA GLU A 98 -19.41 -13.62 -8.55
C GLU A 98 -19.86 -12.38 -7.76
N ALA A 99 -19.65 -12.35 -6.43
CA ALA A 99 -19.99 -11.21 -5.60
C ALA A 99 -19.18 -9.97 -5.97
N ILE A 100 -17.87 -10.11 -6.24
CA ILE A 100 -17.01 -9.03 -6.73
C ILE A 100 -17.51 -8.55 -8.10
N ALA A 101 -17.80 -9.43 -9.05
CA ALA A 101 -18.35 -9.04 -10.35
C ALA A 101 -19.70 -8.32 -10.21
N GLY A 102 -20.56 -8.77 -9.29
CA GLY A 102 -21.82 -8.12 -8.92
C GLY A 102 -21.61 -6.72 -8.35
N PHE A 103 -20.59 -6.54 -7.50
CA PHE A 103 -20.23 -5.24 -6.94
C PHE A 103 -19.83 -4.23 -8.02
N TYR A 104 -19.00 -4.61 -9.01
CA TYR A 104 -18.64 -3.74 -10.13
C TYR A 104 -19.86 -3.34 -10.97
N ARG A 105 -20.75 -4.27 -11.23
CA ARG A 105 -22.00 -3.97 -11.95
C ARG A 105 -22.89 -3.00 -11.21
N THR A 106 -23.06 -3.19 -9.91
CA THR A 106 -23.93 -2.34 -9.08
C THR A 106 -23.32 -0.96 -8.84
N ARG A 107 -22.02 -0.90 -8.54
CA ARG A 107 -21.37 0.36 -8.16
C ARG A 107 -20.93 1.20 -9.36
N TYR A 108 -20.44 0.57 -10.42
CA TYR A 108 -19.85 1.27 -11.56
C TYR A 108 -20.62 1.08 -12.88
N GLY A 109 -21.66 0.27 -12.88
CA GLY A 109 -22.37 -0.08 -14.11
C GLY A 109 -21.58 -0.95 -15.08
N VAL A 110 -20.47 -1.57 -14.64
CA VAL A 110 -19.54 -2.33 -15.48
C VAL A 110 -19.75 -3.83 -15.26
N GLY A 111 -20.07 -4.55 -16.33
CA GLY A 111 -20.18 -6.02 -16.33
C GLY A 111 -18.81 -6.66 -16.55
N ILE A 112 -18.40 -7.53 -15.64
CA ILE A 112 -17.19 -8.37 -15.77
C ILE A 112 -17.54 -9.84 -15.63
N ALA A 113 -16.86 -10.67 -16.42
CA ALA A 113 -16.97 -12.12 -16.27
C ALA A 113 -16.30 -12.57 -14.96
N PRO A 114 -16.98 -13.31 -14.06
CA PRO A 114 -16.38 -13.78 -12.81
C PRO A 114 -15.08 -14.58 -13.01
N GLN A 115 -14.89 -15.18 -14.19
CA GLN A 115 -13.69 -15.91 -14.56
C GLN A 115 -12.43 -15.02 -14.63
N ARG A 116 -12.59 -13.73 -14.85
CA ARG A 116 -11.49 -12.75 -14.85
C ARG A 116 -11.11 -12.25 -13.43
N VAL A 117 -11.93 -12.55 -12.43
CA VAL A 117 -11.69 -12.16 -11.04
C VAL A 117 -10.81 -13.20 -10.35
N ILE A 118 -9.68 -12.79 -9.86
CA ILE A 118 -8.71 -13.58 -9.10
C ILE A 118 -8.67 -13.06 -7.68
N VAL A 119 -9.12 -13.85 -6.72
CA VAL A 119 -9.00 -13.52 -5.28
C VAL A 119 -7.57 -13.73 -4.85
N THR A 120 -7.02 -12.80 -4.06
CA THR A 120 -5.59 -12.77 -3.71
C THR A 120 -5.36 -12.46 -2.23
N SER A 121 -4.14 -12.70 -1.76
CA SER A 121 -3.70 -12.32 -0.41
C SER A 121 -3.46 -10.81 -0.30
N GLY A 122 -4.56 -10.03 -0.32
CA GLY A 122 -4.56 -8.57 -0.39
C GLY A 122 -4.12 -8.05 -1.78
N ALA A 123 -4.10 -6.72 -1.93
CA ALA A 123 -3.57 -6.08 -3.15
C ALA A 123 -2.11 -6.46 -3.42
N SER A 124 -1.31 -6.72 -2.39
CA SER A 124 0.07 -7.17 -2.55
C SER A 124 0.16 -8.47 -3.35
N GLY A 125 -0.70 -9.45 -3.06
CA GLY A 125 -0.79 -10.69 -3.84
C GLY A 125 -1.24 -10.44 -5.28
N ALA A 126 -2.17 -9.49 -5.50
CA ALA A 126 -2.63 -9.10 -6.84
C ALA A 126 -1.48 -8.49 -7.67
N LEU A 127 -0.70 -7.59 -7.08
CA LEU A 127 0.47 -6.96 -7.72
C LEU A 127 1.57 -7.98 -8.04
N LEU A 128 1.86 -8.90 -7.11
CA LEU A 128 2.83 -9.97 -7.35
C LEU A 128 2.40 -10.87 -8.51
N LEU A 129 1.11 -11.24 -8.59
CA LEU A 129 0.60 -12.06 -9.70
C LEU A 129 0.64 -11.32 -11.04
N ALA A 130 0.19 -10.05 -11.06
CA ALA A 130 0.20 -9.24 -12.27
C ALA A 130 1.62 -9.02 -12.80
N LEU A 131 2.56 -8.61 -11.94
CA LEU A 131 3.95 -8.39 -12.34
C LEU A 131 4.66 -9.71 -12.67
N GLY A 132 4.36 -10.80 -11.94
CA GLY A 132 4.97 -12.10 -12.18
C GLY A 132 4.64 -12.74 -13.54
N VAL A 133 3.52 -12.32 -14.17
CA VAL A 133 3.17 -12.77 -15.54
C VAL A 133 3.57 -11.77 -16.62
N LEU A 134 4.07 -10.58 -16.24
CA LEU A 134 4.40 -9.51 -17.18
C LEU A 134 5.90 -9.19 -17.28
N VAL A 135 6.67 -9.46 -16.21
CA VAL A 135 8.04 -8.94 -16.05
C VAL A 135 9.05 -10.07 -16.08
N ASP A 136 9.96 -10.01 -17.03
CA ASP A 136 11.18 -10.80 -17.08
C ASP A 136 12.38 -10.01 -16.52
N PRO A 137 13.50 -10.66 -16.14
CA PRO A 137 14.70 -9.97 -15.67
C PRO A 137 15.17 -8.87 -16.63
N GLY A 138 15.34 -7.65 -16.10
CA GLY A 138 15.75 -6.47 -16.87
C GLY A 138 14.65 -5.71 -17.60
N ASP A 139 13.43 -6.22 -17.59
CA ASP A 139 12.27 -5.48 -18.12
C ASP A 139 11.95 -4.25 -17.26
N GLU A 140 11.47 -3.20 -17.90
CA GLU A 140 11.14 -1.94 -17.24
C GLU A 140 9.64 -1.82 -16.99
N PHE A 141 9.28 -1.26 -15.81
CA PHE A 141 7.91 -0.90 -15.47
C PHE A 141 7.84 0.54 -15.00
N LEU A 142 7.00 1.37 -15.65
CA LEU A 142 6.88 2.80 -15.38
C LEU A 142 5.98 3.05 -14.17
N LEU A 143 6.44 3.86 -13.22
CA LEU A 143 5.77 4.16 -11.94
C LEU A 143 5.82 5.66 -11.66
N GLY A 144 4.71 6.26 -11.20
CA GLY A 144 4.73 7.63 -10.70
C GLY A 144 5.59 7.77 -9.42
N ASP A 145 6.33 8.88 -9.32
CA ASP A 145 7.16 9.26 -8.18
C ASP A 145 6.84 10.70 -7.75
N PRO A 146 6.22 10.94 -6.58
CA PRO A 146 5.95 9.98 -5.50
C PRO A 146 4.89 8.94 -5.82
N GLY A 147 4.99 7.75 -5.16
CA GLY A 147 4.05 6.65 -5.31
C GLY A 147 4.08 5.68 -4.12
N TYR A 148 3.22 4.68 -4.13
CA TYR A 148 3.21 3.67 -3.07
C TYR A 148 4.53 2.90 -3.01
N PRO A 149 5.21 2.87 -1.85
CA PRO A 149 6.58 2.38 -1.74
C PRO A 149 6.81 0.97 -2.27
N CYS A 150 5.87 0.04 -2.02
CA CYS A 150 6.02 -1.35 -2.42
C CYS A 150 6.05 -1.55 -3.94
N ASN A 151 5.47 -0.66 -4.74
CA ASN A 151 5.33 -0.86 -6.18
C ASN A 151 6.70 -1.08 -6.84
N ARG A 152 7.70 -0.25 -6.51
CA ARG A 152 9.07 -0.39 -7.01
C ARG A 152 9.72 -1.72 -6.55
N HIS A 153 9.40 -2.15 -5.32
CA HIS A 153 9.95 -3.38 -4.78
C HIS A 153 9.30 -4.63 -5.38
N PHE A 154 8.00 -4.60 -5.68
CA PHE A 154 7.35 -5.69 -6.41
C PHE A 154 7.98 -5.91 -7.80
N VAL A 155 8.30 -4.85 -8.54
CA VAL A 155 9.04 -4.95 -9.81
C VAL A 155 10.41 -5.58 -9.58
N ARG A 156 11.14 -5.14 -8.53
CA ARG A 156 12.48 -5.67 -8.20
C ARG A 156 12.48 -7.13 -7.77
N VAL A 157 11.43 -7.61 -7.13
CA VAL A 157 11.32 -9.04 -6.73
C VAL A 157 11.42 -9.96 -7.95
N PHE A 158 10.90 -9.53 -9.10
CA PHE A 158 11.00 -10.23 -10.38
C PHE A 158 12.22 -9.82 -11.21
N GLU A 159 13.21 -9.17 -10.60
CA GLU A 159 14.44 -8.69 -11.26
C GLU A 159 14.17 -7.65 -12.38
N GLY A 160 12.96 -7.09 -12.42
CA GLY A 160 12.61 -5.96 -13.27
C GLY A 160 13.23 -4.65 -12.78
N VAL A 161 13.15 -3.63 -13.61
CA VAL A 161 13.67 -2.28 -13.37
C VAL A 161 12.50 -1.31 -13.18
N PRO A 162 12.23 -0.84 -11.95
CA PRO A 162 11.24 0.20 -11.72
C PRO A 162 11.75 1.53 -12.28
N ARG A 163 11.04 2.11 -13.24
CA ARG A 163 11.36 3.40 -13.85
C ARG A 163 10.47 4.47 -13.25
N ALA A 164 11.04 5.31 -12.40
CA ALA A 164 10.34 6.43 -11.77
C ALA A 164 10.02 7.52 -12.81
N LEU A 165 8.78 7.99 -12.81
CA LEU A 165 8.30 9.15 -13.54
C LEU A 165 8.06 10.28 -12.53
N PRO A 166 8.90 11.32 -12.49
CA PRO A 166 8.70 12.44 -11.58
C PRO A 166 7.36 13.14 -11.86
N VAL A 167 6.49 13.17 -10.86
CA VAL A 167 5.19 13.84 -10.93
C VAL A 167 5.09 14.92 -9.86
N SER A 168 4.25 15.93 -10.10
CA SER A 168 4.11 17.08 -9.20
C SER A 168 2.66 17.53 -9.08
N ALA A 169 2.40 18.53 -8.26
CA ALA A 169 1.09 19.15 -8.13
C ALA A 169 0.53 19.68 -9.47
N ALA A 170 1.40 20.09 -10.41
CA ALA A 170 0.98 20.55 -11.73
C ALA A 170 0.25 19.49 -12.58
N SER A 171 0.44 18.20 -12.25
CA SER A 171 -0.26 17.07 -12.87
C SER A 171 -1.09 16.27 -11.84
N ASP A 172 -1.52 16.90 -10.75
CA ASP A 172 -2.17 16.22 -9.62
C ASP A 172 -1.39 15.00 -9.11
N TYR A 173 -0.06 15.06 -9.17
CA TYR A 173 0.84 13.95 -8.86
C TYR A 173 0.52 12.65 -9.61
N GLN A 174 -0.04 12.77 -10.82
CA GLN A 174 -0.32 11.65 -11.71
C GLN A 174 0.59 11.69 -12.94
N PRO A 175 1.07 10.54 -13.45
CA PRO A 175 1.81 10.50 -14.72
C PRO A 175 0.97 10.98 -15.89
N THR A 176 1.52 11.87 -16.70
CA THR A 176 0.87 12.29 -17.96
C THR A 176 1.16 11.30 -19.09
N VAL A 177 0.31 11.30 -20.11
CA VAL A 177 0.49 10.46 -21.30
C VAL A 177 1.82 10.76 -22.00
N ASP A 178 2.19 12.04 -22.07
CA ASP A 178 3.45 12.48 -22.70
C ASP A 178 4.67 12.00 -21.90
N GLN A 179 4.64 12.09 -20.57
CA GLN A 179 5.71 11.55 -19.71
C GLN A 179 5.89 10.04 -19.90
N VAL A 180 4.78 9.30 -19.90
CA VAL A 180 4.78 7.85 -20.10
C VAL A 180 5.30 7.52 -21.52
N GLY A 181 4.82 8.24 -22.55
CA GLY A 181 5.25 8.06 -23.93
C GLY A 181 6.75 8.33 -24.15
N ALA A 182 7.26 9.40 -23.54
CA ALA A 182 8.68 9.77 -23.62
C ALA A 182 9.61 8.79 -22.87
N ALA A 183 9.13 8.21 -21.76
CA ALA A 183 9.89 7.26 -20.96
C ALA A 183 9.83 5.82 -21.49
N TRP A 184 8.93 5.53 -22.43
CA TRP A 184 8.72 4.17 -22.96
C TRP A 184 9.88 3.72 -23.83
N SER A 185 10.59 2.67 -23.41
CA SER A 185 11.71 2.06 -24.11
C SER A 185 11.31 0.71 -24.75
N THR A 186 12.23 0.07 -25.45
CA THR A 186 12.06 -1.30 -25.97
C THR A 186 11.98 -2.37 -24.87
N ARG A 187 12.40 -2.04 -23.64
CA ARG A 187 12.33 -2.92 -22.48
C ARG A 187 11.09 -2.67 -21.61
N THR A 188 10.34 -1.62 -21.88
CA THR A 188 9.16 -1.28 -21.10
C THR A 188 8.03 -2.28 -21.35
N LYS A 189 7.55 -2.93 -20.30
CA LYS A 189 6.43 -3.89 -20.31
C LYS A 189 5.11 -3.28 -19.89
N GLY A 190 5.14 -2.14 -19.20
CA GLY A 190 3.91 -1.50 -18.79
C GLY A 190 4.09 -0.27 -17.93
N VAL A 191 2.97 0.29 -17.58
CA VAL A 191 2.84 1.42 -16.64
C VAL A 191 1.84 1.03 -15.54
N MET A 192 2.16 1.39 -14.29
CA MET A 192 1.27 1.22 -13.16
C MET A 192 0.91 2.59 -12.59
N VAL A 193 -0.38 2.81 -12.43
CA VAL A 193 -0.94 4.01 -11.82
C VAL A 193 -1.88 3.64 -10.68
N ALA A 194 -2.11 4.56 -9.75
CA ALA A 194 -3.08 4.41 -8.67
C ALA A 194 -4.08 5.57 -8.69
N SER A 195 -5.36 5.25 -8.56
CA SER A 195 -6.43 6.23 -8.49
C SER A 195 -7.56 5.73 -7.58
N PRO A 196 -7.76 6.35 -6.42
CA PRO A 196 -6.97 7.41 -5.77
C PRO A 196 -5.54 6.96 -5.38
N ALA A 197 -4.58 7.89 -5.43
CA ALA A 197 -3.17 7.60 -5.20
C ALA A 197 -2.75 7.71 -3.72
N ASN A 198 -1.80 6.88 -3.31
CA ASN A 198 -0.99 7.05 -2.11
C ASN A 198 0.42 7.53 -2.56
N PRO A 199 0.92 8.68 -2.08
CA PRO A 199 0.55 9.41 -0.85
C PRO A 199 -0.42 10.59 -1.02
N THR A 200 -0.89 10.91 -2.21
CA THR A 200 -1.42 12.24 -2.55
C THR A 200 -2.95 12.37 -2.40
N GLY A 201 -3.69 11.25 -2.40
CA GLY A 201 -5.15 11.27 -2.39
C GLY A 201 -5.80 11.78 -3.68
N THR A 202 -5.01 11.97 -4.74
CA THR A 202 -5.49 12.48 -6.04
C THR A 202 -6.05 11.37 -6.92
N LEU A 203 -6.97 11.72 -7.80
CA LEU A 203 -7.57 10.81 -8.77
C LEU A 203 -7.05 11.09 -10.18
N MET A 204 -6.95 10.03 -10.98
CA MET A 204 -6.65 10.14 -12.40
C MET A 204 -7.96 10.24 -13.20
N PRO A 205 -8.13 11.23 -14.08
CA PRO A 205 -9.31 11.33 -14.94
C PRO A 205 -9.45 10.11 -15.87
N GLY A 206 -10.68 9.67 -16.13
CA GLY A 206 -10.97 8.55 -17.02
C GLY A 206 -10.42 8.77 -18.43
N SER A 207 -10.42 10.01 -18.95
CA SER A 207 -9.79 10.35 -20.23
C SER A 207 -8.28 10.10 -20.25
N THR A 208 -7.59 10.35 -19.14
CA THR A 208 -6.16 10.04 -19.00
C THR A 208 -5.93 8.54 -18.94
N LEU A 209 -6.76 7.81 -18.18
CA LEU A 209 -6.72 6.34 -18.14
C LEU A 209 -6.92 5.74 -19.54
N ALA A 210 -7.90 6.24 -20.31
CA ALA A 210 -8.15 5.81 -21.69
C ALA A 210 -6.93 6.04 -22.61
N ALA A 211 -6.30 7.21 -22.51
CA ALA A 211 -5.13 7.55 -23.29
C ALA A 211 -3.90 6.70 -22.92
N LEU A 212 -3.68 6.44 -21.61
CA LEU A 212 -2.62 5.55 -21.13
C LEU A 212 -2.83 4.09 -21.59
N ALA A 213 -4.07 3.61 -21.52
CA ALA A 213 -4.41 2.27 -22.03
C ALA A 213 -4.17 2.16 -23.54
N GLY A 214 -4.57 3.17 -24.30
CA GLY A 214 -4.29 3.27 -25.75
C GLY A 214 -2.80 3.25 -26.07
N LEU A 215 -2.01 4.04 -25.35
CA LEU A 215 -0.55 4.08 -25.48
C LEU A 215 0.09 2.74 -25.13
N ALA A 216 -0.28 2.13 -23.98
CA ALA A 216 0.26 0.84 -23.56
C ALA A 216 -0.04 -0.24 -24.61
N ARG A 217 -1.27 -0.30 -25.12
CA ARG A 217 -1.68 -1.23 -26.19
C ARG A 217 -0.88 -1.01 -27.47
N GLN A 218 -0.72 0.23 -27.91
CA GLN A 218 0.06 0.59 -29.10
C GLN A 218 1.52 0.15 -28.98
N ARG A 219 2.08 0.19 -27.79
CA ARG A 219 3.46 -0.20 -27.48
C ARG A 219 3.62 -1.68 -27.13
N GLY A 220 2.55 -2.46 -27.15
CA GLY A 220 2.56 -3.90 -26.79
C GLY A 220 2.79 -4.16 -25.29
N GLY A 221 2.53 -3.18 -24.43
CA GLY A 221 2.66 -3.29 -22.98
C GLY A 221 1.33 -3.33 -22.25
N ALA A 222 1.38 -3.38 -20.92
CA ALA A 222 0.23 -3.46 -20.02
C ALA A 222 -0.01 -2.16 -19.25
N LEU A 223 -1.28 -1.89 -18.94
CA LEU A 223 -1.69 -0.92 -17.92
C LEU A 223 -2.14 -1.67 -16.67
N ILE A 224 -1.54 -1.37 -15.51
CA ILE A 224 -2.02 -1.80 -14.20
C ILE A 224 -2.61 -0.57 -13.50
N VAL A 225 -3.85 -0.69 -13.01
CA VAL A 225 -4.51 0.37 -12.24
C VAL A 225 -4.79 -0.15 -10.84
N ASP A 226 -4.19 0.48 -9.85
CA ASP A 226 -4.45 0.21 -8.44
C ASP A 226 -5.65 1.05 -7.98
N GLU A 227 -6.78 0.38 -7.79
CA GLU A 227 -8.05 0.94 -7.34
C GLU A 227 -8.32 0.67 -5.84
N ILE A 228 -7.29 0.39 -5.04
CA ILE A 228 -7.43 -0.03 -3.64
C ILE A 228 -8.23 0.97 -2.78
N TYR A 229 -8.23 2.25 -3.16
CA TYR A 229 -8.97 3.31 -2.46
C TYR A 229 -10.34 3.61 -3.09
N HIS A 230 -10.79 2.87 -4.09
CA HIS A 230 -12.16 2.99 -4.59
C HIS A 230 -13.17 2.77 -3.47
N GLY A 231 -14.21 3.60 -3.44
CA GLY A 231 -15.15 3.71 -2.32
C GLY A 231 -14.76 4.75 -1.28
N LEU A 232 -13.48 5.14 -1.18
CA LEU A 232 -13.00 6.25 -0.35
C LEU A 232 -12.71 7.46 -1.24
N THR A 233 -13.76 8.07 -1.78
CA THR A 233 -13.73 9.29 -2.59
C THR A 233 -14.72 10.32 -2.05
N TYR A 234 -14.42 11.60 -2.26
CA TYR A 234 -15.07 12.73 -1.60
C TYR A 234 -15.44 13.81 -2.60
N GLY A 235 -16.75 14.10 -2.69
CA GLY A 235 -17.27 15.06 -3.64
C GLY A 235 -17.15 14.67 -5.12
N CYS A 236 -16.75 13.44 -5.40
CA CYS A 236 -16.64 12.84 -6.72
C CYS A 236 -16.73 11.31 -6.64
N GLU A 237 -17.02 10.69 -7.77
CA GLU A 237 -16.90 9.23 -7.92
C GLU A 237 -15.63 8.88 -8.67
N ALA A 238 -14.97 7.79 -8.27
CA ALA A 238 -13.87 7.23 -9.04
C ALA A 238 -14.41 6.40 -10.21
N GLU A 239 -13.88 6.63 -11.39
CA GLU A 239 -14.15 5.79 -12.56
C GLU A 239 -13.25 4.55 -12.51
N THR A 240 -13.85 3.35 -12.59
CA THR A 240 -13.03 2.14 -12.75
C THR A 240 -12.46 2.06 -14.15
N ALA A 241 -11.18 1.72 -14.25
CA ALA A 241 -10.53 1.55 -15.54
C ALA A 241 -11.14 0.40 -16.36
N LEU A 242 -11.86 -0.55 -15.76
CA LEU A 242 -12.58 -1.62 -16.47
C LEU A 242 -13.67 -1.11 -17.41
N GLY A 243 -14.31 -0.01 -17.10
CA GLY A 243 -15.26 0.66 -17.99
C GLY A 243 -14.62 1.40 -19.17
N ILE A 244 -13.29 1.57 -19.10
CA ILE A 244 -12.50 2.39 -20.02
C ILE A 244 -11.59 1.51 -20.89
N ALA A 245 -10.93 0.50 -20.27
CA ALA A 245 -9.94 -0.35 -20.88
C ALA A 245 -10.11 -1.81 -20.41
N ASP A 246 -10.75 -2.62 -21.21
CA ASP A 246 -11.04 -4.02 -20.88
C ASP A 246 -9.78 -4.91 -20.80
N ASP A 247 -8.69 -4.46 -21.35
CA ASP A 247 -7.37 -5.11 -21.33
C ASP A 247 -6.42 -4.60 -20.21
N ALA A 248 -6.91 -3.74 -19.32
CA ALA A 248 -6.17 -3.34 -18.14
C ALA A 248 -6.20 -4.42 -17.03
N PHE A 249 -5.15 -4.43 -16.21
CA PHE A 249 -5.11 -5.18 -14.96
C PHE A 249 -5.59 -4.27 -13.83
N ILE A 250 -6.64 -4.68 -13.11
CA ILE A 250 -7.19 -3.90 -12.00
C ILE A 250 -6.87 -4.59 -10.68
N VAL A 251 -6.23 -3.85 -9.80
CA VAL A 251 -5.90 -4.30 -8.44
C VAL A 251 -6.84 -3.62 -7.45
N ASN A 252 -7.43 -4.39 -6.55
CA ASN A 252 -8.24 -3.85 -5.47
C ASN A 252 -8.14 -4.73 -4.22
N SER A 253 -8.73 -4.29 -3.09
CA SER A 253 -8.58 -4.98 -1.82
C SER A 253 -9.77 -4.75 -0.89
N PHE A 254 -9.98 -5.71 0.02
CA PHE A 254 -10.86 -5.55 1.16
C PHE A 254 -10.24 -4.70 2.29
N SER A 255 -8.96 -4.31 2.16
CA SER A 255 -8.22 -3.66 3.25
C SER A 255 -8.69 -2.25 3.59
N LYS A 256 -9.13 -1.44 2.58
CA LYS A 256 -9.33 0.01 2.80
C LYS A 256 -10.81 0.35 2.97
N TYR A 257 -11.57 0.45 1.88
CA TYR A 257 -12.99 0.75 1.95
C TYR A 257 -13.76 -0.26 2.81
N PHE A 258 -13.49 -1.55 2.66
CA PHE A 258 -14.20 -2.62 3.38
C PHE A 258 -13.76 -2.82 4.83
N GLY A 259 -12.71 -2.14 5.32
CA GLY A 259 -12.27 -2.22 6.70
C GLY A 259 -11.75 -3.59 7.13
N MET A 260 -11.17 -4.34 6.22
CA MET A 260 -10.67 -5.71 6.44
C MET A 260 -9.14 -5.80 6.27
N THR A 261 -8.38 -4.88 6.84
CA THR A 261 -6.93 -4.76 6.64
C THR A 261 -6.17 -6.03 7.02
N GLY A 262 -6.39 -6.53 8.25
CA GLY A 262 -5.72 -7.71 8.80
C GLY A 262 -6.16 -9.05 8.18
N TRP A 263 -7.27 -9.09 7.44
CA TRP A 263 -7.77 -10.31 6.79
C TRP A 263 -6.92 -10.74 5.59
N ARG A 264 -6.07 -9.86 5.08
CA ARG A 264 -5.18 -10.11 3.95
C ARG A 264 -5.93 -10.66 2.74
N LEU A 265 -6.97 -9.98 2.31
CA LEU A 265 -7.80 -10.36 1.17
C LEU A 265 -7.93 -9.20 0.17
N GLY A 266 -7.86 -9.52 -1.11
CA GLY A 266 -8.01 -8.58 -2.22
C GLY A 266 -8.34 -9.32 -3.51
N TRP A 267 -8.27 -8.63 -4.62
CA TRP A 267 -8.50 -9.24 -5.92
C TRP A 267 -7.73 -8.53 -7.03
N LEU A 268 -7.47 -9.30 -8.07
CA LEU A 268 -6.99 -8.87 -9.36
C LEU A 268 -8.08 -9.15 -10.39
N ILE A 269 -8.37 -8.21 -11.28
CA ILE A 269 -9.14 -8.47 -12.49
C ILE A 269 -8.16 -8.37 -13.64
N ALA A 270 -7.99 -9.48 -14.37
CA ALA A 270 -7.03 -9.59 -15.44
C ALA A 270 -7.71 -9.78 -16.79
N PRO A 271 -7.07 -9.42 -17.92
CA PRO A 271 -7.53 -9.82 -19.25
C PRO A 271 -7.55 -11.35 -19.39
N ASP A 272 -8.55 -11.90 -20.08
CA ASP A 272 -8.81 -13.36 -20.17
C ASP A 272 -7.56 -14.16 -20.53
N ARG A 273 -6.75 -13.66 -21.46
CA ARG A 273 -5.54 -14.35 -21.94
C ARG A 273 -4.50 -14.64 -20.86
N TYR A 274 -4.51 -13.89 -19.75
CA TYR A 274 -3.55 -14.05 -18.64
C TYR A 274 -4.07 -14.91 -17.49
N VAL A 275 -5.39 -15.13 -17.41
CA VAL A 275 -6.02 -15.80 -16.25
C VAL A 275 -5.40 -17.18 -15.99
N ARG A 276 -5.14 -17.96 -17.04
CA ARG A 276 -4.57 -19.30 -16.88
C ARG A 276 -3.14 -19.29 -16.34
N ASP A 277 -2.33 -18.34 -16.77
CA ASP A 277 -0.94 -18.23 -16.30
C ASP A 277 -0.87 -17.65 -14.89
N ILE A 278 -1.76 -16.71 -14.57
CA ILE A 278 -1.94 -16.20 -13.20
C ILE A 278 -2.38 -17.33 -12.26
N GLU A 279 -3.28 -18.20 -12.68
CA GLU A 279 -3.71 -19.37 -11.90
C GLU A 279 -2.54 -20.31 -11.58
N LYS A 280 -1.72 -20.65 -12.57
CA LYS A 280 -0.50 -21.47 -12.36
C LYS A 280 0.43 -20.79 -11.33
N LEU A 281 0.64 -19.48 -11.46
CA LEU A 281 1.50 -18.74 -10.56
C LEU A 281 0.94 -18.74 -9.13
N ALA A 282 -0.35 -18.47 -8.97
CA ALA A 282 -1.04 -18.49 -7.68
C ALA A 282 -0.96 -19.86 -7.00
N GLN A 283 -1.18 -20.95 -7.75
CA GLN A 283 -1.05 -22.33 -7.26
C GLN A 283 0.35 -22.61 -6.67
N ASN A 284 1.39 -22.08 -7.30
CA ASN A 284 2.78 -22.34 -6.91
C ASN A 284 3.30 -21.36 -5.83
N LEU A 285 2.76 -20.15 -5.73
CA LEU A 285 3.18 -19.19 -4.74
C LEU A 285 2.53 -19.40 -3.36
N TYR A 286 1.23 -19.76 -3.33
CA TYR A 286 0.50 -19.86 -2.04
C TYR A 286 -0.68 -20.84 -2.06
N ILE A 287 -0.87 -21.65 -3.11
CA ILE A 287 -1.92 -22.66 -3.27
C ILE A 287 -3.32 -22.02 -3.41
N SER A 288 -3.80 -21.31 -2.39
CA SER A 288 -5.09 -20.62 -2.36
C SER A 288 -5.11 -19.48 -1.36
N PRO A 289 -5.96 -18.46 -1.53
CA PRO A 289 -6.18 -17.42 -0.54
C PRO A 289 -6.81 -17.98 0.75
N SER A 290 -6.73 -17.22 1.85
CA SER A 290 -7.33 -17.60 3.15
C SER A 290 -8.81 -17.95 3.02
N THR A 291 -9.15 -19.21 3.25
CA THR A 291 -10.53 -19.71 3.19
C THR A 291 -11.48 -18.97 4.15
N PRO A 292 -11.13 -18.76 5.44
CA PRO A 292 -11.99 -18.00 6.35
C PRO A 292 -12.23 -16.56 5.88
N ALA A 293 -11.18 -15.90 5.37
CA ALA A 293 -11.30 -14.53 4.88
C ALA A 293 -12.25 -14.42 3.67
N GLN A 294 -12.21 -15.39 2.75
CA GLN A 294 -13.08 -15.41 1.60
C GLN A 294 -14.57 -15.57 2.00
N HIS A 295 -14.87 -16.48 2.94
CA HIS A 295 -16.23 -16.66 3.43
C HIS A 295 -16.75 -15.45 4.23
N ALA A 296 -15.89 -14.81 5.02
CA ALA A 296 -16.22 -13.58 5.71
C ALA A 296 -16.53 -12.44 4.74
N ALA A 297 -15.72 -12.29 3.68
CA ALA A 297 -15.83 -11.23 2.69
C ALA A 297 -17.13 -11.27 1.86
N LEU A 298 -17.83 -12.40 1.77
CA LEU A 298 -19.16 -12.46 1.18
C LEU A 298 -20.16 -11.52 1.86
N ALA A 299 -19.98 -11.29 3.17
CA ALA A 299 -20.82 -10.37 3.93
C ALA A 299 -20.46 -8.89 3.68
N ALA A 300 -19.28 -8.60 3.14
CA ALA A 300 -18.84 -7.24 2.88
C ALA A 300 -19.70 -6.53 1.82
N PHE A 301 -20.32 -7.27 0.92
CA PHE A 301 -21.17 -6.75 -0.16
C PHE A 301 -22.66 -6.65 0.20
N ARG A 302 -23.04 -7.01 1.42
CA ARG A 302 -24.44 -6.92 1.86
C ARG A 302 -24.85 -5.46 2.06
N PRO A 303 -26.12 -5.11 1.78
CA PRO A 303 -26.61 -3.74 1.93
C PRO A 303 -26.34 -3.12 3.30
N GLU A 304 -26.53 -3.89 4.39
CA GLU A 304 -26.27 -3.45 5.76
C GLU A 304 -24.77 -3.16 6.00
N THR A 305 -23.89 -3.94 5.40
CA THR A 305 -22.43 -3.69 5.49
C THR A 305 -22.06 -2.45 4.69
N ILE A 306 -22.56 -2.33 3.46
CA ILE A 306 -22.31 -1.14 2.62
C ILE A 306 -22.78 0.14 3.32
N ALA A 307 -23.92 0.11 4.02
CA ALA A 307 -24.40 1.27 4.79
C ALA A 307 -23.39 1.70 5.89
N ILE A 308 -22.79 0.73 6.59
CA ILE A 308 -21.72 0.98 7.58
C ILE A 308 -20.49 1.61 6.88
N LEU A 309 -20.10 1.08 5.74
CA LEU A 309 -18.92 1.55 5.00
C LEU A 309 -19.12 2.98 4.47
N GLU A 310 -20.31 3.32 3.99
CA GLU A 310 -20.62 4.69 3.53
C GLU A 310 -20.64 5.69 4.69
N GLN A 311 -21.08 5.31 5.88
CA GLN A 311 -20.96 6.15 7.09
C GLN A 311 -19.49 6.42 7.43
N ARG A 312 -18.62 5.39 7.34
CA ARG A 312 -17.18 5.54 7.56
C ARG A 312 -16.50 6.40 6.49
N ARG A 313 -16.92 6.26 5.23
CA ARG A 313 -16.45 7.13 4.15
C ARG A 313 -16.78 8.60 4.44
N ALA A 314 -18.02 8.87 4.87
CA ALA A 314 -18.43 10.23 5.24
C ALA A 314 -17.62 10.77 6.44
N GLU A 315 -17.27 9.92 7.40
CA GLU A 315 -16.39 10.31 8.50
C GLU A 315 -14.98 10.65 8.02
N PHE A 316 -14.40 9.88 7.09
CA PHE A 316 -13.10 10.22 6.49
C PHE A 316 -13.16 11.56 5.72
N GLU A 317 -14.24 11.84 5.01
CA GLU A 317 -14.45 13.13 4.36
C GLU A 317 -14.44 14.27 5.40
N ALA A 318 -15.18 14.14 6.49
CA ALA A 318 -15.21 15.12 7.57
C ALA A 318 -13.83 15.32 8.24
N ARG A 319 -13.05 14.24 8.43
CA ARG A 319 -11.69 14.30 8.94
C ARG A 319 -10.75 15.09 8.01
N ARG A 320 -10.83 14.82 6.69
CA ARG A 320 -10.11 15.61 5.70
C ARG A 320 -10.44 17.09 5.80
N ASP A 321 -11.73 17.41 5.87
CA ASP A 321 -12.24 18.78 5.87
C ASP A 321 -11.85 19.56 7.14
N VAL A 322 -11.49 18.86 8.21
CA VAL A 322 -10.89 19.43 9.42
C VAL A 322 -9.38 19.62 9.25
N LEU A 323 -8.65 18.57 8.86
CA LEU A 323 -7.18 18.59 8.87
C LEU A 323 -6.59 19.42 7.73
N LEU A 324 -7.14 19.34 6.52
CA LEU A 324 -6.63 20.02 5.33
C LEU A 324 -6.51 21.55 5.52
N PRO A 325 -7.59 22.28 5.92
CA PRO A 325 -7.47 23.71 6.15
C PRO A 325 -6.59 24.06 7.36
N ALA A 326 -6.50 23.19 8.36
CA ALA A 326 -5.62 23.39 9.51
C ALA A 326 -4.15 23.35 9.09
N LEU A 327 -3.72 22.35 8.32
CA LEU A 327 -2.35 22.26 7.81
C LEU A 327 -1.99 23.42 6.87
N ARG A 328 -2.90 23.83 5.99
CA ARG A 328 -2.71 25.02 5.13
C ARG A 328 -2.48 26.30 5.94
N ARG A 329 -3.23 26.52 7.05
CA ARG A 329 -3.02 27.67 7.94
C ARG A 329 -1.68 27.65 8.66
N ILE A 330 -1.15 26.47 8.96
CA ILE A 330 0.18 26.31 9.58
C ILE A 330 1.31 26.63 8.59
N GLY A 331 1.06 26.58 7.28
CA GLY A 331 2.03 26.87 6.23
C GLY A 331 2.49 25.67 5.43
N PHE A 332 1.83 24.52 5.58
CA PHE A 332 2.06 23.37 4.69
C PHE A 332 1.49 23.64 3.29
N ASP A 333 2.28 23.33 2.25
CA ASP A 333 1.82 23.43 0.87
C ASP A 333 1.15 22.12 0.44
N ILE A 334 -0.17 22.15 0.25
CA ILE A 334 -0.92 21.03 -0.30
C ILE A 334 -1.41 21.44 -1.68
N GLY A 335 -0.53 21.23 -2.66
CA GLY A 335 -0.65 21.77 -4.01
C GLY A 335 -1.66 21.03 -4.92
N ALA A 336 -2.15 19.86 -4.53
CA ALA A 336 -3.19 19.13 -5.25
C ALA A 336 -4.36 18.80 -4.32
N GLU A 337 -5.59 18.78 -4.86
CA GLU A 337 -6.78 18.52 -4.05
C GLU A 337 -6.92 17.02 -3.74
N PRO A 338 -6.91 16.61 -2.45
CA PRO A 338 -7.04 15.22 -2.06
C PRO A 338 -8.51 14.79 -2.07
N ARG A 339 -8.94 14.22 -3.18
CA ARG A 339 -10.35 13.79 -3.38
C ARG A 339 -10.60 12.34 -3.04
N GLY A 340 -9.57 11.61 -2.56
CA GLY A 340 -9.73 10.21 -2.20
C GLY A 340 -8.69 9.71 -1.23
N ALA A 341 -8.75 8.43 -0.90
CA ALA A 341 -7.94 7.78 0.14
C ALA A 341 -8.15 8.45 1.53
N PHE A 342 -7.11 8.55 2.33
CA PHE A 342 -7.13 9.22 3.63
C PHE A 342 -5.77 9.87 3.94
N TYR A 343 -5.18 10.52 2.92
CA TYR A 343 -3.86 11.14 3.00
C TYR A 343 -3.86 12.59 2.54
N LEU A 344 -2.97 13.38 3.16
CA LEU A 344 -2.55 14.68 2.70
C LEU A 344 -1.04 14.65 2.48
N TYR A 345 -0.59 14.91 1.25
CA TYR A 345 0.82 15.00 0.90
C TYR A 345 1.21 16.48 0.87
N ALA A 346 2.04 16.88 1.80
CA ALA A 346 2.28 18.27 2.13
C ALA A 346 3.73 18.68 1.90
N GLY A 347 3.95 19.73 1.11
CA GLY A 347 5.23 20.40 0.98
C GLY A 347 5.59 21.14 2.26
N ILE A 348 6.88 21.10 2.63
CA ILE A 348 7.42 21.65 3.87
C ILE A 348 8.42 22.78 3.64
N GLY A 349 8.46 23.32 2.42
CA GLY A 349 9.46 24.33 2.02
C GLY A 349 9.47 25.60 2.88
N ALA A 350 8.34 25.95 3.50
CA ALA A 350 8.23 27.10 4.39
C ALA A 350 9.02 26.95 5.71
N PHE A 351 9.36 25.72 6.10
CA PHE A 351 9.96 25.47 7.43
C PHE A 351 11.49 25.37 7.41
N GLY A 352 12.13 25.36 6.23
CA GLY A 352 13.60 25.40 6.10
C GLY A 352 14.35 24.17 6.61
N ILE A 353 13.63 23.04 6.85
CA ILE A 353 14.20 21.75 7.30
C ILE A 353 13.74 20.63 6.39
N ASP A 354 14.44 19.49 6.41
CA ASP A 354 14.07 18.31 5.63
C ASP A 354 12.97 17.48 6.30
N SER A 355 12.35 16.57 5.53
CA SER A 355 11.20 15.78 5.95
C SER A 355 11.50 14.80 7.10
N SER A 356 12.72 14.24 7.14
CA SER A 356 13.15 13.37 8.24
C SER A 356 13.30 14.15 9.55
N THR A 357 13.97 15.29 9.49
CA THR A 357 14.15 16.20 10.63
C THR A 357 12.78 16.65 11.14
N LEU A 358 11.88 17.07 10.26
CA LEU A 358 10.53 17.48 10.64
C LEU A 358 9.76 16.33 11.30
N ALA A 359 9.72 15.14 10.68
CA ALA A 359 9.02 13.99 11.23
C ALA A 359 9.56 13.60 12.61
N HIS A 360 10.89 13.64 12.80
CA HIS A 360 11.52 13.36 14.09
C HIS A 360 11.15 14.41 15.14
N ARG A 361 11.22 15.70 14.81
CA ARG A 361 10.81 16.78 15.73
C ARG A 361 9.32 16.67 16.10
N LEU A 362 8.47 16.38 15.15
CA LEU A 362 7.02 16.23 15.39
C LEU A 362 6.73 15.10 16.38
N ILE A 363 7.36 13.94 16.25
CA ILE A 363 7.11 12.83 17.17
C ILE A 363 7.74 13.08 18.55
N GLU A 364 8.97 13.59 18.61
CA GLU A 364 9.70 13.77 19.88
C GLU A 364 9.24 14.99 20.67
N GLU A 365 8.97 16.13 20.02
CA GLU A 365 8.67 17.39 20.70
C GLU A 365 7.15 17.65 20.77
N ALA A 366 6.39 17.32 19.73
CA ALA A 366 4.94 17.56 19.67
C ALA A 366 4.08 16.31 19.97
N GLY A 367 4.68 15.11 19.93
CA GLY A 367 3.92 13.86 20.09
C GLY A 367 2.97 13.61 18.91
N VAL A 368 3.38 13.97 17.68
CA VAL A 368 2.61 13.72 16.45
C VAL A 368 3.48 12.93 15.48
N ALA A 369 3.05 11.75 15.10
CA ALA A 369 3.73 10.90 14.15
C ALA A 369 3.23 11.18 12.72
N VAL A 370 4.16 11.40 11.77
CA VAL A 370 3.86 11.63 10.34
C VAL A 370 4.89 10.88 9.48
N THR A 371 4.56 10.56 8.22
CA THR A 371 5.50 9.84 7.34
C THR A 371 6.34 10.83 6.53
N PRO A 372 7.69 10.77 6.57
CA PRO A 372 8.54 11.58 5.70
C PRO A 372 8.39 11.15 4.23
N GLY A 373 8.63 12.07 3.31
CA GLY A 373 8.53 11.84 1.87
C GLY A 373 9.46 10.75 1.33
N LEU A 374 10.53 10.44 2.07
CA LEU A 374 11.53 9.42 1.73
C LEU A 374 10.94 8.02 1.47
N ASP A 375 9.80 7.68 2.07
CA ASP A 375 9.11 6.42 1.79
C ASP A 375 8.56 6.36 0.36
N PHE A 376 8.16 7.51 -0.22
CA PHE A 376 7.31 7.53 -1.40
C PHE A 376 8.07 7.64 -2.73
N GLY A 377 9.37 7.84 -2.71
CA GLY A 377 10.18 7.92 -3.94
C GLY A 377 11.47 8.70 -3.77
N THR A 378 11.96 9.18 -4.91
CA THR A 378 13.23 9.93 -5.01
C THR A 378 13.06 11.35 -5.53
N ASN A 379 11.84 11.72 -5.94
CA ASN A 379 11.52 13.04 -6.48
C ASN A 379 11.30 14.05 -5.35
N ALA A 380 12.35 14.73 -4.93
CA ALA A 380 12.37 15.71 -3.83
C ALA A 380 11.69 15.21 -2.53
N PRO A 381 12.01 13.98 -2.07
CA PRO A 381 11.33 13.37 -0.94
C PRO A 381 11.61 14.10 0.38
N GLU A 382 12.76 14.79 0.48
CA GLU A 382 13.14 15.61 1.62
C GLU A 382 12.26 16.86 1.80
N ARG A 383 11.48 17.22 0.78
CA ARG A 383 10.63 18.42 0.76
C ARG A 383 9.16 18.15 1.09
N HIS A 384 8.80 16.93 1.41
CA HIS A 384 7.40 16.54 1.62
C HIS A 384 7.24 15.63 2.84
N VAL A 385 6.06 15.70 3.45
CA VAL A 385 5.57 14.74 4.46
C VAL A 385 4.16 14.29 4.10
N ARG A 386 3.79 13.07 4.51
CA ARG A 386 2.42 12.57 4.38
C ARG A 386 1.74 12.52 5.74
N PHE A 387 0.56 13.09 5.83
CA PHE A 387 -0.37 12.94 6.94
C PHE A 387 -1.45 11.93 6.56
N ALA A 388 -1.74 10.98 7.44
CA ALA A 388 -2.91 10.11 7.35
C ALA A 388 -3.98 10.61 8.32
N TYR A 389 -5.23 10.80 7.85
CA TYR A 389 -6.33 11.21 8.73
C TYR A 389 -7.18 10.01 9.17
N THR A 390 -6.47 8.99 9.68
CA THR A 390 -7.01 7.70 10.13
C THR A 390 -7.30 7.65 11.62
N THR A 391 -7.32 8.78 12.32
CA THR A 391 -7.72 8.91 13.72
C THR A 391 -8.91 9.89 13.88
N GLY A 392 -9.54 9.92 15.04
CA GLY A 392 -10.74 10.75 15.26
C GLY A 392 -10.50 12.24 15.10
N ARG A 393 -11.55 13.00 14.74
CA ARG A 393 -11.47 14.44 14.42
C ARG A 393 -10.84 15.27 15.54
N GLU A 394 -11.24 15.04 16.78
CA GLU A 394 -10.68 15.74 17.95
C GLU A 394 -9.16 15.52 18.08
N ARG A 395 -8.69 14.30 17.79
CA ARG A 395 -7.26 13.99 17.80
C ARG A 395 -6.52 14.66 16.64
N LEU A 396 -7.17 14.78 15.46
CA LEU A 396 -6.59 15.50 14.31
C LEU A 396 -6.49 17.00 14.59
N GLU A 397 -7.49 17.62 15.20
CA GLU A 397 -7.48 19.01 15.62
C GLU A 397 -6.37 19.25 16.65
N GLU A 398 -6.31 18.44 17.70
CA GLU A 398 -5.23 18.48 18.70
C GLU A 398 -3.85 18.34 18.06
N GLY A 399 -3.70 17.41 17.09
CA GLY A 399 -2.46 17.21 16.37
C GLY A 399 -2.03 18.43 15.57
N ALA A 400 -2.96 19.05 14.85
CA ALA A 400 -2.70 20.29 14.12
C ALA A 400 -2.27 21.44 15.07
N GLU A 401 -2.91 21.59 16.23
CA GLU A 401 -2.54 22.57 17.23
C GLU A 401 -1.13 22.31 17.82
N ARG A 402 -0.78 21.05 18.09
CA ARG A 402 0.56 20.67 18.57
C ARG A 402 1.64 20.99 17.54
N ILE A 403 1.36 20.70 16.26
CA ILE A 403 2.24 21.03 15.13
C ILE A 403 2.43 22.55 15.03
N ALA A 404 1.35 23.33 15.05
CA ALA A 404 1.40 24.79 14.98
C ALA A 404 2.30 25.36 16.10
N ARG A 405 2.05 24.96 17.34
CA ARG A 405 2.84 25.41 18.51
C ARG A 405 4.33 25.06 18.40
N LEU A 406 4.68 23.93 17.80
CA LEU A 406 6.08 23.54 17.59
C LEU A 406 6.75 24.44 16.54
N LEU A 407 6.05 24.66 15.41
CA LEU A 407 6.61 25.40 14.26
C LEU A 407 6.66 26.93 14.47
N GLU A 408 5.83 27.47 15.37
CA GLU A 408 5.89 28.89 15.80
C GLU A 408 7.10 29.19 16.71
N ARG A 409 7.67 28.19 17.36
CA ARG A 409 8.80 28.35 18.31
C ARG A 409 10.18 28.17 17.65
N GLY A 410 10.24 27.71 16.45
CA GLY A 410 11.49 27.39 15.73
C GLY A 410 11.70 28.19 14.49
#